data_a6ed009684990c969b46786405864e38
#
_entry.id   a6ed009684990c969b46786405864e38
#
_cell.length_a   1.000
_cell.length_b   1.000
_cell.length_c   1.000
_cell.angle_alpha   90.00
_cell.angle_beta   90.00
_cell.angle_gamma   90.00
#
_symmetry.space_group_name_H-M   'P 1'
#
loop_
_entity.id
_entity.type
_entity.pdbx_description
1 polymer ?
#
loop_
_entity_poly.entity_id
_entity_poly.type
_entity_poly.pdbx_seq_one_letter_code
_entity_poly.pdbx_strand_id
1 'polypeptide(L)'
;MFHFRRRFLLAVAVAAMLAAVGCSETQDAPRFKLTDVTGASFGKSLALTDHNGQTRTLDDFRGKVVTLFFGFTHCPDVCPTTLVEMAAVMKELGADAERLQVLFVTVDPERDTAEMLKRYVPAFHPSFLGLTGSVDEVTRAAKEFKIFFQKQKLPSGGYTMDHSAGTYILDGEGRLRLFAQYGVGAPTLLHDIRLLLK
;
A
#
# COMPACT_ATOMS: atom_id res chain seq x y z
N MET A 1 53.56 -27.16 40.99
CA MET A 1 52.42 -26.32 41.44
C MET A 1 52.05 -25.17 40.51
N PHE A 2 52.99 -24.64 39.72
CA PHE A 2 52.77 -23.50 38.84
C PHE A 2 51.97 -23.81 37.57
N HIS A 3 52.01 -25.00 37.00
CA HIS A 3 51.29 -25.35 35.74
C HIS A 3 49.79 -25.59 35.91
N PHE A 4 49.33 -25.94 37.09
CA PHE A 4 47.91 -26.19 37.37
C PHE A 4 47.13 -24.89 37.49
N ARG A 5 47.67 -23.83 38.05
CA ARG A 5 47.08 -22.52 38.17
C ARG A 5 46.91 -21.82 36.79
N ARG A 6 47.87 -22.02 35.87
CA ARG A 6 47.84 -21.41 34.54
C ARG A 6 46.78 -22.04 33.64
N ARG A 7 46.54 -23.35 33.80
CA ARG A 7 45.46 -24.05 33.06
C ARG A 7 44.08 -23.70 33.58
N PHE A 8 43.94 -23.43 34.87
CA PHE A 8 42.66 -23.02 35.47
C PHE A 8 42.26 -21.59 35.07
N LEU A 9 43.20 -20.67 34.98
CA LEU A 9 42.98 -19.31 34.53
C LEU A 9 42.62 -19.23 33.05
N LEU A 10 43.20 -20.07 32.21
CA LEU A 10 42.84 -20.14 30.79
C LEU A 10 41.43 -20.73 30.57
N ALA A 11 41.03 -21.71 31.36
CA ALA A 11 39.68 -22.29 31.26
C ALA A 11 38.58 -21.31 31.70
N VAL A 12 38.85 -20.48 32.71
CA VAL A 12 37.91 -19.44 33.19
C VAL A 12 37.80 -18.30 32.16
N ALA A 13 38.89 -17.92 31.49
CA ALA A 13 38.87 -16.88 30.45
C ALA A 13 38.10 -17.31 29.20
N VAL A 14 38.20 -18.59 28.78
CA VAL A 14 37.45 -19.15 27.66
C VAL A 14 35.95 -19.27 27.98
N ALA A 15 35.60 -19.65 29.22
CA ALA A 15 34.19 -19.70 29.65
C ALA A 15 33.55 -18.31 29.74
N ALA A 16 34.31 -17.26 30.10
CA ALA A 16 33.84 -15.89 30.14
C ALA A 16 33.60 -15.29 28.70
N MET A 17 34.39 -15.72 27.71
CA MET A 17 34.20 -15.31 26.32
C MET A 17 32.96 -15.95 25.65
N LEU A 18 32.54 -17.13 26.05
CA LEU A 18 31.36 -17.82 25.54
C LEU A 18 30.04 -17.26 26.11
N ALA A 19 30.09 -16.56 27.25
CA ALA A 19 28.88 -15.93 27.82
C ALA A 19 28.52 -14.58 27.20
N ALA A 20 29.36 -14.02 26.31
CA ALA A 20 29.11 -12.74 25.60
C ALA A 20 28.43 -12.89 24.25
N VAL A 21 27.98 -14.10 23.86
CA VAL A 21 27.05 -14.27 22.72
C VAL A 21 25.68 -13.86 23.23
N GLY A 22 25.54 -12.54 23.31
CA GLY A 22 24.38 -11.84 23.81
C GLY A 22 23.13 -12.18 23.02
N CYS A 23 22.01 -12.21 23.69
CA CYS A 23 20.70 -12.13 23.16
C CYS A 23 20.68 -11.03 22.08
N SER A 24 20.70 -11.41 20.80
CA SER A 24 20.21 -10.58 19.73
C SER A 24 18.74 -10.41 20.07
N GLU A 25 18.35 -9.23 20.56
CA GLU A 25 16.95 -8.83 20.59
C GLU A 25 16.44 -8.99 19.16
N THR A 26 15.70 -10.05 18.91
CA THR A 26 14.84 -10.12 17.75
C THR A 26 13.88 -8.95 17.91
N GLN A 27 14.14 -7.84 17.22
CA GLN A 27 13.14 -6.78 17.09
C GLN A 27 11.88 -7.48 16.60
N ASP A 28 10.86 -7.57 17.47
CA ASP A 28 9.57 -8.13 17.09
C ASP A 28 9.12 -7.41 15.83
N ALA A 29 9.03 -8.15 14.73
CA ALA A 29 8.54 -7.60 13.47
C ALA A 29 7.16 -6.94 13.74
N PRO A 30 6.89 -5.77 13.17
CA PRO A 30 5.64 -5.08 13.43
C PRO A 30 4.46 -6.00 13.15
N ARG A 31 3.56 -6.17 14.13
CA ARG A 31 2.37 -7.01 13.97
C ARG A 31 1.31 -6.23 13.22
N PHE A 32 1.24 -6.45 11.93
CA PHE A 32 0.18 -5.90 11.08
C PHE A 32 -1.17 -6.56 11.39
N LYS A 33 -2.24 -5.76 11.27
CA LYS A 33 -3.64 -6.23 11.35
C LYS A 33 -4.18 -6.63 9.97
N LEU A 34 -3.62 -6.03 8.91
CA LEU A 34 -3.90 -6.33 7.52
C LEU A 34 -3.13 -7.57 7.06
N THR A 35 -3.48 -8.08 5.89
CA THR A 35 -2.77 -9.21 5.29
C THR A 35 -1.37 -8.77 4.87
N ASP A 36 -0.33 -9.35 5.50
CA ASP A 36 1.06 -9.14 5.10
C ASP A 36 1.34 -9.93 3.81
N VAL A 37 1.70 -9.19 2.75
CA VAL A 37 2.06 -9.70 1.43
C VAL A 37 3.51 -9.36 1.08
N THR A 38 4.33 -9.08 2.08
CA THR A 38 5.75 -8.76 1.90
C THR A 38 6.46 -9.88 1.14
N GLY A 39 7.25 -9.50 0.13
CA GLY A 39 7.95 -10.46 -0.72
C GLY A 39 7.12 -10.94 -1.92
N ALA A 40 5.91 -10.43 -2.12
CA ALA A 40 5.11 -10.72 -3.31
C ALA A 40 5.90 -10.47 -4.60
N SER A 41 5.74 -11.37 -5.58
CA SER A 41 6.41 -11.28 -6.87
C SER A 41 5.72 -10.31 -7.86
N PHE A 42 4.67 -9.63 -7.44
CA PHE A 42 3.83 -8.71 -8.22
C PHE A 42 3.72 -7.34 -7.53
N GLY A 43 3.04 -6.37 -8.15
CA GLY A 43 2.84 -5.03 -7.59
C GLY A 43 4.12 -4.19 -7.56
N LYS A 44 5.01 -4.40 -8.55
CA LYS A 44 6.34 -3.77 -8.62
C LYS A 44 6.41 -2.58 -9.55
N SER A 45 5.43 -2.43 -10.44
CA SER A 45 5.42 -1.37 -11.44
C SER A 45 4.03 -0.79 -11.68
N LEU A 46 4.00 0.49 -11.96
CA LEU A 46 2.84 1.25 -12.37
C LEU A 46 3.32 2.31 -13.36
N ALA A 47 2.58 2.51 -14.45
CA ALA A 47 2.81 3.61 -15.37
C ALA A 47 1.45 4.02 -15.95
N LEU A 48 0.88 5.11 -15.41
CA LEU A 48 -0.42 5.67 -15.77
C LEU A 48 -0.36 7.19 -15.74
N THR A 49 -1.36 7.85 -16.31
CA THR A 49 -1.47 9.31 -16.30
C THR A 49 -2.38 9.74 -15.15
N ASP A 50 -1.95 10.72 -14.36
CA ASP A 50 -2.79 11.29 -13.31
C ASP A 50 -3.82 12.28 -13.89
N HIS A 51 -4.78 12.68 -13.07
CA HIS A 51 -5.84 13.61 -13.45
C HIS A 51 -5.34 15.04 -13.75
N ASN A 52 -4.04 15.33 -13.57
CA ASN A 52 -3.40 16.56 -13.96
C ASN A 52 -2.61 16.43 -15.28
N GLY A 53 -2.66 15.24 -15.93
CA GLY A 53 -1.98 14.97 -17.18
C GLY A 53 -0.52 14.56 -17.04
N GLN A 54 -0.05 14.24 -15.82
CA GLN A 54 1.32 13.81 -15.59
C GLN A 54 1.40 12.29 -15.56
N THR A 55 2.37 11.72 -16.30
CA THR A 55 2.68 10.30 -16.17
C THR A 55 3.24 10.02 -14.79
N ARG A 56 2.70 9.01 -14.12
CA ARG A 56 3.10 8.58 -12.77
C ARG A 56 3.57 7.14 -12.78
N THR A 57 4.63 6.92 -12.05
CA THR A 57 5.19 5.62 -11.72
C THR A 57 5.23 5.45 -10.20
N LEU A 58 5.52 4.26 -9.70
CA LEU A 58 5.72 4.07 -8.25
C LEU A 58 6.93 4.86 -7.72
N ASP A 59 7.94 5.07 -8.55
CA ASP A 59 9.14 5.80 -8.16
C ASP A 59 8.89 7.29 -7.87
N ASP A 60 7.84 7.88 -8.44
CA ASP A 60 7.43 9.26 -8.15
C ASP A 60 6.96 9.46 -6.69
N PHE A 61 6.67 8.37 -6.00
CA PHE A 61 6.16 8.38 -4.63
C PHE A 61 7.17 7.83 -3.61
N ARG A 62 8.44 7.66 -3.99
CA ARG A 62 9.50 7.25 -3.05
C ARG A 62 9.56 8.18 -1.85
N GLY A 63 9.76 7.61 -0.67
CA GLY A 63 9.74 8.32 0.61
C GLY A 63 8.34 8.46 1.22
N LYS A 64 7.30 8.04 0.51
CA LYS A 64 5.92 8.01 1.02
C LYS A 64 5.40 6.59 1.11
N VAL A 65 4.57 6.32 2.12
CA VAL A 65 3.67 5.18 2.08
C VAL A 65 2.63 5.44 1.00
N VAL A 66 2.34 4.44 0.18
CA VAL A 66 1.37 4.56 -0.91
C VAL A 66 0.22 3.60 -0.66
N THR A 67 -1.01 4.09 -0.67
CA THR A 67 -2.19 3.24 -0.79
C THR A 67 -2.73 3.31 -2.21
N LEU A 68 -2.98 2.16 -2.80
CA LEU A 68 -3.42 2.04 -4.18
C LEU A 68 -4.62 1.10 -4.24
N PHE A 69 -5.74 1.58 -4.79
CA PHE A 69 -6.88 0.72 -5.06
C PHE A 69 -7.46 0.98 -6.45
N PHE A 70 -8.02 -0.08 -7.02
CA PHE A 70 -8.66 -0.04 -8.33
C PHE A 70 -10.17 0.11 -8.16
N GLY A 71 -10.77 1.03 -8.92
CA GLY A 71 -12.18 1.36 -8.82
C GLY A 71 -12.67 2.13 -10.04
N PHE A 72 -13.87 2.68 -9.96
CA PHE A 72 -14.44 3.53 -11.01
C PHE A 72 -15.42 4.55 -10.43
N THR A 73 -15.59 5.70 -11.09
CA THR A 73 -16.37 6.83 -10.53
C THR A 73 -17.86 6.54 -10.42
N HIS A 74 -18.37 5.63 -11.26
CA HIS A 74 -19.78 5.23 -11.27
C HIS A 74 -20.10 4.07 -10.31
N CYS A 75 -19.16 3.69 -9.43
CA CYS A 75 -19.39 2.71 -8.38
C CYS A 75 -20.30 3.33 -7.30
N PRO A 76 -21.45 2.69 -6.98
CA PRO A 76 -22.42 3.33 -6.08
C PRO A 76 -22.04 3.24 -4.59
N ASP A 77 -21.10 2.38 -4.19
CA ASP A 77 -20.86 2.06 -2.77
C ASP A 77 -19.38 1.88 -2.43
N VAL A 78 -18.73 0.83 -2.89
CA VAL A 78 -17.38 0.41 -2.44
C VAL A 78 -16.33 1.50 -2.65
N CYS A 79 -16.30 2.14 -3.83
CA CYS A 79 -15.28 3.13 -4.17
C CYS A 79 -15.39 4.42 -3.35
N PRO A 80 -16.57 5.09 -3.24
CA PRO A 80 -16.69 6.26 -2.39
C PRO A 80 -16.45 5.93 -0.91
N THR A 81 -16.91 4.79 -0.42
CA THR A 81 -16.67 4.35 0.96
C THR A 81 -15.18 4.22 1.24
N THR A 82 -14.41 3.58 0.35
CA THR A 82 -12.95 3.44 0.50
C THR A 82 -12.25 4.81 0.51
N LEU A 83 -12.65 5.74 -0.36
CA LEU A 83 -12.07 7.09 -0.38
C LEU A 83 -12.40 7.89 0.90
N VAL A 84 -13.61 7.74 1.45
CA VAL A 84 -14.00 8.35 2.73
C VAL A 84 -13.16 7.76 3.88
N GLU A 85 -12.97 6.44 3.93
CA GLU A 85 -12.10 5.80 4.93
C GLU A 85 -10.67 6.32 4.84
N MET A 86 -10.12 6.47 3.63
CA MET A 86 -8.79 7.03 3.42
C MET A 86 -8.70 8.51 3.82
N ALA A 87 -9.74 9.31 3.57
CA ALA A 87 -9.80 10.69 4.03
C ALA A 87 -9.82 10.78 5.57
N ALA A 88 -10.52 9.85 6.25
CA ALA A 88 -10.46 9.74 7.71
C ALA A 88 -9.06 9.38 8.20
N VAL A 89 -8.36 8.45 7.54
CA VAL A 89 -6.95 8.11 7.83
C VAL A 89 -6.05 9.35 7.70
N MET A 90 -6.18 10.12 6.60
CA MET A 90 -5.40 11.36 6.40
C MET A 90 -5.61 12.35 7.55
N LYS A 91 -6.86 12.54 7.97
CA LYS A 91 -7.21 13.42 9.08
C LYS A 91 -6.55 12.98 10.40
N GLU A 92 -6.59 11.69 10.70
CA GLU A 92 -6.03 11.12 11.93
C GLU A 92 -4.48 11.06 11.94
N LEU A 93 -3.85 11.08 10.77
CA LEU A 93 -2.39 11.19 10.62
C LEU A 93 -1.88 12.59 10.93
N GLY A 94 -2.69 13.64 10.76
CA GLY A 94 -2.28 15.02 10.99
C GLY A 94 -1.07 15.41 10.13
N ALA A 95 0.03 15.82 10.74
CA ALA A 95 1.25 16.21 10.02
C ALA A 95 1.87 15.05 9.23
N ASP A 96 1.75 13.80 9.69
CA ASP A 96 2.27 12.64 8.97
C ASP A 96 1.50 12.33 7.67
N ALA A 97 0.33 12.96 7.44
CA ALA A 97 -0.45 12.80 6.21
C ALA A 97 0.35 13.17 4.95
N GLU A 98 1.31 14.09 5.05
CA GLU A 98 2.18 14.45 3.91
C GLU A 98 3.07 13.29 3.45
N ARG A 99 3.27 12.30 4.31
CA ARG A 99 4.05 11.09 4.04
C ARG A 99 3.21 9.92 3.51
N LEU A 100 1.89 10.13 3.32
CA LEU A 100 0.97 9.17 2.72
C LEU A 100 0.46 9.69 1.38
N GLN A 101 0.51 8.86 0.35
CA GLN A 101 -0.12 9.12 -0.95
C GLN A 101 -1.23 8.11 -1.20
N VAL A 102 -2.41 8.61 -1.52
CA VAL A 102 -3.55 7.79 -1.93
C VAL A 102 -3.70 7.86 -3.45
N LEU A 103 -3.70 6.68 -4.09
CA LEU A 103 -3.85 6.51 -5.53
C LEU A 103 -5.14 5.74 -5.82
N PHE A 104 -6.04 6.37 -6.56
CA PHE A 104 -7.22 5.75 -7.16
C PHE A 104 -6.91 5.42 -8.62
N VAL A 105 -6.91 4.14 -8.99
CA VAL A 105 -6.68 3.68 -10.36
C VAL A 105 -8.00 3.30 -10.99
N THR A 106 -8.42 3.98 -12.06
CA THR A 106 -9.66 3.60 -12.71
C THR A 106 -9.54 2.24 -13.42
N VAL A 107 -10.61 1.44 -13.36
CA VAL A 107 -10.82 0.24 -14.19
C VAL A 107 -11.77 0.52 -15.36
N ASP A 108 -12.23 1.76 -15.49
CA ASP A 108 -13.18 2.20 -16.54
C ASP A 108 -12.69 3.46 -17.25
N PRO A 109 -11.55 3.42 -17.94
CA PRO A 109 -10.96 4.60 -18.55
C PRO A 109 -11.81 5.21 -19.67
N GLU A 110 -12.82 4.49 -20.17
CA GLU A 110 -13.75 5.01 -21.17
C GLU A 110 -14.69 6.09 -20.60
N ARG A 111 -15.12 5.95 -19.33
CA ARG A 111 -15.97 6.93 -18.63
C ARG A 111 -15.17 7.83 -17.69
N ASP A 112 -14.13 7.28 -17.05
CA ASP A 112 -13.33 7.97 -16.06
C ASP A 112 -12.15 8.71 -16.74
N THR A 113 -12.49 9.76 -17.48
CA THR A 113 -11.47 10.64 -18.07
C THR A 113 -10.66 11.38 -16.99
N ALA A 114 -9.50 11.93 -17.36
CA ALA A 114 -8.70 12.75 -16.44
C ALA A 114 -9.54 13.89 -15.83
N GLU A 115 -10.40 14.54 -16.63
CA GLU A 115 -11.29 15.60 -16.16
C GLU A 115 -12.33 15.09 -15.14
N MET A 116 -12.91 13.91 -15.36
CA MET A 116 -13.83 13.29 -14.40
C MET A 116 -13.12 12.97 -13.09
N LEU A 117 -11.94 12.33 -13.16
CA LEU A 117 -11.15 11.99 -11.99
C LEU A 117 -10.69 13.24 -11.23
N LYS A 118 -10.36 14.33 -11.92
CA LYS A 118 -9.97 15.61 -11.32
C LYS A 118 -11.09 16.24 -10.47
N ARG A 119 -12.34 15.97 -10.81
CA ARG A 119 -13.51 16.42 -10.03
C ARG A 119 -13.84 15.45 -8.91
N TYR A 120 -13.74 14.15 -9.17
CA TYR A 120 -14.19 13.10 -8.26
C TYR A 120 -13.20 12.84 -7.11
N VAL A 121 -11.96 12.56 -7.44
CA VAL A 121 -10.98 12.08 -6.44
C VAL A 121 -10.58 13.15 -5.42
N PRO A 122 -10.25 14.40 -5.80
CA PRO A 122 -9.92 15.46 -4.85
C PRO A 122 -11.09 15.92 -3.99
N ALA A 123 -12.34 15.59 -4.34
CA ALA A 123 -13.51 15.89 -3.51
C ALA A 123 -13.48 15.15 -2.15
N PHE A 124 -12.76 14.03 -2.04
CA PHE A 124 -12.54 13.31 -0.78
C PHE A 124 -11.36 13.87 0.01
N HIS A 125 -10.26 14.17 -0.67
CA HIS A 125 -9.10 14.84 -0.08
C HIS A 125 -8.22 15.44 -1.19
N PRO A 126 -7.75 16.70 -1.07
CA PRO A 126 -7.06 17.41 -2.15
C PRO A 126 -5.74 16.77 -2.61
N SER A 127 -5.07 15.97 -1.76
CA SER A 127 -3.83 15.28 -2.12
C SER A 127 -4.04 13.94 -2.81
N PHE A 128 -5.28 13.45 -2.93
CA PHE A 128 -5.55 12.18 -3.59
C PHE A 128 -5.35 12.30 -5.10
N LEU A 129 -4.75 11.28 -5.72
CA LEU A 129 -4.54 11.25 -7.16
C LEU A 129 -5.39 10.15 -7.80
N GLY A 130 -6.16 10.55 -8.81
CA GLY A 130 -6.85 9.64 -9.72
C GLY A 130 -5.95 9.35 -10.92
N LEU A 131 -5.75 8.09 -11.23
CA LEU A 131 -4.91 7.61 -12.31
C LEU A 131 -5.77 6.96 -13.39
N THR A 132 -5.49 7.28 -14.65
CA THR A 132 -6.15 6.75 -15.85
C THR A 132 -5.11 6.49 -16.94
N GLY A 133 -5.57 5.97 -18.06
CA GLY A 133 -4.75 5.72 -19.25
C GLY A 133 -5.60 5.11 -20.36
N SER A 134 -4.98 4.59 -21.40
CA SER A 134 -5.65 3.73 -22.36
C SER A 134 -6.16 2.44 -21.70
N VAL A 135 -7.13 1.76 -22.30
CA VAL A 135 -7.62 0.46 -21.83
C VAL A 135 -6.47 -0.54 -21.66
N ASP A 136 -5.48 -0.51 -22.56
CA ASP A 136 -4.31 -1.40 -22.49
C ASP A 136 -3.39 -1.06 -21.32
N GLU A 137 -3.17 0.23 -21.02
CA GLU A 137 -2.35 0.65 -19.88
C GLU A 137 -3.01 0.27 -18.57
N VAL A 138 -4.30 0.52 -18.42
CA VAL A 138 -5.09 0.11 -17.25
C VAL A 138 -5.08 -1.42 -17.10
N THR A 139 -5.24 -2.16 -18.20
CA THR A 139 -5.19 -3.63 -18.18
C THR A 139 -3.82 -4.14 -17.74
N ARG A 140 -2.72 -3.53 -18.19
CA ARG A 140 -1.37 -3.88 -17.72
C ARG A 140 -1.19 -3.62 -16.23
N ALA A 141 -1.62 -2.45 -15.76
CA ALA A 141 -1.57 -2.10 -14.34
C ALA A 141 -2.40 -3.07 -13.49
N ALA A 142 -3.63 -3.39 -13.90
CA ALA A 142 -4.48 -4.35 -13.21
C ALA A 142 -3.83 -5.75 -13.15
N LYS A 143 -3.24 -6.24 -14.24
CA LYS A 143 -2.51 -7.53 -14.26
C LYS A 143 -1.33 -7.52 -13.31
N GLU A 144 -0.55 -6.44 -13.27
CA GLU A 144 0.59 -6.29 -12.37
C GLU A 144 0.18 -6.39 -10.91
N PHE A 145 -0.97 -5.83 -10.54
CA PHE A 145 -1.53 -5.90 -9.18
C PHE A 145 -2.50 -7.07 -8.96
N LYS A 146 -2.61 -8.01 -9.90
CA LYS A 146 -3.53 -9.18 -9.81
C LYS A 146 -5.00 -8.79 -9.61
N ILE A 147 -5.39 -7.66 -10.17
CA ILE A 147 -6.76 -7.16 -10.14
C ILE A 147 -7.52 -7.74 -11.32
N PHE A 148 -8.63 -8.40 -11.03
CA PHE A 148 -9.64 -8.74 -12.02
C PHE A 148 -10.58 -7.56 -12.22
N PHE A 149 -10.97 -7.28 -13.46
CA PHE A 149 -12.08 -6.39 -13.77
C PHE A 149 -12.77 -6.80 -15.06
N GLN A 150 -14.07 -6.55 -15.14
CA GLN A 150 -14.89 -6.89 -16.31
C GLN A 150 -16.08 -5.94 -16.42
N LYS A 151 -16.39 -5.55 -17.65
CA LYS A 151 -17.59 -4.78 -17.98
C LYS A 151 -18.82 -5.69 -17.96
N GLN A 152 -19.85 -5.30 -17.21
CA GLN A 152 -21.13 -6.00 -17.08
C GLN A 152 -22.27 -5.15 -17.62
N LYS A 153 -23.02 -5.66 -18.59
CA LYS A 153 -24.21 -4.98 -19.10
C LYS A 153 -25.33 -4.96 -18.07
N LEU A 154 -25.98 -3.83 -17.93
CA LEU A 154 -27.14 -3.70 -17.05
C LEU A 154 -28.45 -3.95 -17.82
N PRO A 155 -29.46 -4.61 -17.21
CA PRO A 155 -30.78 -4.80 -17.83
C PRO A 155 -31.48 -3.47 -18.18
N SER A 156 -31.20 -2.42 -17.40
CA SER A 156 -31.72 -1.05 -17.60
C SER A 156 -31.03 -0.26 -18.73
N GLY A 157 -30.06 -0.88 -19.41
CA GLY A 157 -29.18 -0.23 -20.38
C GLY A 157 -27.91 0.32 -19.74
N GLY A 158 -26.86 0.49 -20.55
CA GLY A 158 -25.53 0.85 -20.06
C GLY A 158 -24.77 -0.33 -19.45
N TYR A 159 -23.81 -0.03 -18.56
CA TYR A 159 -22.97 -1.06 -17.92
C TYR A 159 -22.44 -0.62 -16.55
N THR A 160 -22.02 -1.59 -15.77
CA THR A 160 -21.20 -1.44 -14.58
C THR A 160 -19.87 -2.19 -14.74
N MET A 161 -18.96 -2.06 -13.77
CA MET A 161 -17.71 -2.79 -13.73
C MET A 161 -17.70 -3.74 -12.51
N ASP A 162 -17.53 -5.03 -12.78
CA ASP A 162 -17.11 -5.96 -11.73
C ASP A 162 -15.60 -5.88 -11.59
N HIS A 163 -15.10 -5.77 -10.36
CA HIS A 163 -13.66 -5.75 -10.12
C HIS A 163 -13.30 -6.28 -8.73
N SER A 164 -12.06 -6.70 -8.57
CA SER A 164 -11.50 -7.04 -7.26
C SER A 164 -11.51 -5.81 -6.36
N ALA A 165 -12.11 -5.95 -5.17
CA ALA A 165 -12.15 -4.89 -4.17
C ALA A 165 -11.06 -5.12 -3.12
N GLY A 166 -10.14 -4.17 -2.98
CA GLY A 166 -9.08 -4.20 -1.99
C GLY A 166 -8.06 -3.10 -2.25
N THR A 167 -7.35 -2.75 -1.20
CA THR A 167 -6.34 -1.69 -1.22
C THR A 167 -4.97 -2.29 -0.97
N TYR A 168 -4.04 -2.08 -1.87
CA TYR A 168 -2.63 -2.39 -1.66
C TYR A 168 -1.94 -1.25 -0.93
N ILE A 169 -0.99 -1.59 -0.07
CA ILE A 169 -0.20 -0.62 0.68
C ILE A 169 1.28 -0.92 0.45
N LEU A 170 1.98 0.08 -0.09
CA LEU A 170 3.41 0.04 -0.35
C LEU A 170 4.13 0.91 0.69
N ASP A 171 5.34 0.50 1.06
CA ASP A 171 6.20 1.29 1.96
C ASP A 171 6.93 2.43 1.23
N GLY A 172 7.67 3.25 1.99
CA GLY A 172 8.43 4.38 1.43
C GLY A 172 9.52 3.98 0.42
N GLU A 173 9.88 2.71 0.35
CA GLU A 173 10.78 2.17 -0.67
C GLU A 173 10.03 1.66 -1.91
N GLY A 174 8.72 1.84 -1.97
CA GLY A 174 7.85 1.39 -3.07
C GLY A 174 7.68 -0.13 -3.11
N ARG A 175 7.94 -0.83 -2.02
CA ARG A 175 7.73 -2.29 -1.91
C ARG A 175 6.31 -2.58 -1.46
N LEU A 176 5.64 -3.51 -2.11
CA LEU A 176 4.34 -3.98 -1.68
C LEU A 176 4.46 -4.71 -0.34
N ARG A 177 3.70 -4.25 0.65
CA ARG A 177 3.74 -4.74 2.02
C ARG A 177 2.43 -5.36 2.48
N LEU A 178 1.32 -4.67 2.26
CA LEU A 178 0.04 -5.07 2.85
C LEU A 178 -1.08 -5.07 1.82
N PHE A 179 -2.07 -5.91 2.09
CA PHE A 179 -3.34 -5.93 1.38
C PHE A 179 -4.49 -5.78 2.38
N ALA A 180 -5.31 -4.77 2.16
CA ALA A 180 -6.52 -4.50 2.93
C ALA A 180 -7.74 -4.93 2.12
N GLN A 181 -8.55 -5.83 2.66
CA GLN A 181 -9.85 -6.15 2.09
C GLN A 181 -10.83 -4.98 2.29
N TYR A 182 -11.84 -4.87 1.44
CA TYR A 182 -12.90 -3.90 1.63
C TYR A 182 -13.58 -4.09 3.00
N GLY A 183 -13.88 -2.99 3.68
CA GLY A 183 -14.60 -2.99 4.96
C GLY A 183 -13.75 -3.23 6.21
N VAL A 184 -12.41 -3.22 6.11
CA VAL A 184 -11.53 -3.33 7.31
C VAL A 184 -11.60 -2.09 8.21
N GLY A 185 -12.08 -0.96 7.68
CA GLY A 185 -12.29 0.29 8.37
C GLY A 185 -11.03 1.13 8.60
N ALA A 186 -11.22 2.46 8.67
CA ALA A 186 -10.15 3.43 8.85
C ALA A 186 -9.23 3.18 10.08
N PRO A 187 -9.71 2.71 11.25
CA PRO A 187 -8.82 2.43 12.39
C PRO A 187 -7.78 1.34 12.12
N THR A 188 -8.15 0.30 11.36
CA THR A 188 -7.22 -0.79 11.00
C THR A 188 -6.19 -0.31 10.00
N LEU A 189 -6.63 0.41 8.96
CA LEU A 189 -5.77 1.05 7.97
C LEU A 189 -4.76 1.99 8.64
N LEU A 190 -5.24 2.88 9.51
CA LEU A 190 -4.41 3.86 10.23
C LEU A 190 -3.33 3.18 11.10
N HIS A 191 -3.71 2.11 11.82
CA HIS A 191 -2.76 1.35 12.64
C HIS A 191 -1.56 0.88 11.82
N ASP A 192 -1.82 0.21 10.70
CA ASP A 192 -0.77 -0.41 9.90
C ASP A 192 0.01 0.60 9.06
N ILE A 193 -0.66 1.65 8.55
CA ILE A 193 0.01 2.75 7.87
C ILE A 193 1.00 3.44 8.82
N ARG A 194 0.64 3.68 10.09
CA ARG A 194 1.57 4.24 11.09
C ARG A 194 2.79 3.35 11.35
N LEU A 195 2.66 2.04 11.25
CA LEU A 195 3.79 1.13 11.35
C LEU A 195 4.75 1.25 10.15
N LEU A 196 4.22 1.50 8.96
CA LEU A 196 5.02 1.68 7.74
C LEU A 196 5.65 3.09 7.63
N LEU A 197 5.14 4.07 8.38
CA LEU A 197 5.67 5.43 8.42
C LEU A 197 6.86 5.59 9.40
N LYS A 198 7.13 4.61 10.24
CA LYS A 198 8.28 4.61 11.18
C LYS A 198 9.58 4.31 10.48
#